data_4c71061460f15532b3af4c770343f2c2
#
_entry.id   4c71061460f15532b3af4c770343f2c2
#
_cell.length_a   1.000
_cell.length_b   1.000
_cell.length_c   1.000
_cell.angle_alpha   90.00
_cell.angle_beta   90.00
_cell.angle_gamma   90.00
#
_symmetry.space_group_name_H-M   'P 1'
#
loop_
_entity.id
_entity.type
_entity.pdbx_description
1 polymer ?
#
loop_
_entity_poly.entity_id
_entity_poly.type
_entity_poly.pdbx_seq_one_letter_code
_entity_poly.pdbx_strand_id
1 'polypeptide(L)'
;MYLQPHGQFVMQQRGQVLLCRPMGPFNLAGAMAYEADFLRQIASLRSAPWGIVEVATEFEAAGPEVLARFRRQFDWCAANGCAFLAVVMQGHFKQYLADQVFGGLPFQALHYCASETEAIDWVERQLATMNRRVTA
;
A
#
# COMPACT_ATOMS: atom_id res chain seq x y z
N MET A 1 12.29 -7.74 26.73
CA MET A 1 13.14 -8.11 25.57
C MET A 1 12.57 -7.49 24.31
N TYR A 2 13.34 -6.72 23.61
CA TYR A 2 12.90 -6.10 22.37
C TYR A 2 13.07 -7.09 21.22
N LEU A 3 12.01 -7.33 20.47
CA LEU A 3 12.11 -8.14 19.27
C LEU A 3 12.78 -7.32 18.16
N GLN A 4 13.71 -7.94 17.46
CA GLN A 4 14.28 -7.33 16.27
C GLN A 4 13.20 -7.23 15.18
N PRO A 5 13.17 -6.12 14.42
CA PRO A 5 12.24 -6.04 13.31
C PRO A 5 12.54 -7.12 12.27
N HIS A 6 11.48 -7.86 11.87
CA HIS A 6 11.53 -8.81 10.77
C HIS A 6 10.62 -8.26 9.67
N GLY A 7 11.08 -8.38 8.44
CA GLY A 7 10.43 -7.78 7.28
C GLY A 7 11.30 -6.67 6.74
N GLN A 8 11.59 -6.74 5.44
CA GLN A 8 12.33 -5.72 4.73
C GLN A 8 11.37 -4.98 3.80
N PHE A 9 11.72 -3.76 3.42
CA PHE A 9 10.89 -3.01 2.51
C PHE A 9 11.70 -1.94 1.79
N VAL A 10 11.23 -1.58 0.60
CA VAL A 10 11.73 -0.44 -0.16
C VAL A 10 10.52 0.44 -0.47
N MET A 11 10.68 1.74 -0.30
CA MET A 11 9.65 2.71 -0.66
C MET A 11 10.23 3.75 -1.60
N GLN A 12 9.45 4.16 -2.59
CA GLN A 12 9.90 5.08 -3.62
C GLN A 12 8.72 5.95 -4.05
N GLN A 13 8.93 7.26 -4.08
CA GLN A 13 7.92 8.18 -4.60
C GLN A 13 8.06 8.32 -6.11
N ARG A 14 6.92 8.36 -6.79
CA ARG A 14 6.83 8.65 -8.21
C ARG A 14 5.63 9.56 -8.43
N GLY A 15 5.88 10.87 -8.56
CA GLY A 15 4.79 11.84 -8.60
C GLY A 15 3.93 11.75 -7.34
N GLN A 16 2.64 11.60 -7.49
CA GLN A 16 1.68 11.44 -6.40
C GLN A 16 1.45 9.97 -6.03
N VAL A 17 2.35 9.07 -6.42
CA VAL A 17 2.24 7.64 -6.13
C VAL A 17 3.40 7.22 -5.23
N LEU A 18 3.08 6.48 -4.16
CA LEU A 18 4.08 5.81 -3.34
C LEU A 18 4.15 4.35 -3.74
N LEU A 19 5.33 3.91 -4.18
CA LEU A 19 5.60 2.50 -4.46
C LEU A 19 6.19 1.87 -3.21
N CYS A 20 5.57 0.79 -2.74
CA CYS A 20 6.00 0.05 -1.56
C CYS A 20 6.26 -1.40 -1.95
N ARG A 21 7.39 -1.92 -1.52
CA ARG A 21 7.77 -3.32 -1.79
C ARG A 21 8.14 -3.99 -0.47
N PRO A 22 7.16 -4.58 0.23
CA PRO A 22 7.44 -5.37 1.43
C PRO A 22 7.99 -6.74 1.04
N MET A 23 8.98 -7.22 1.79
CA MET A 23 9.69 -8.48 1.46
C MET A 23 9.85 -9.32 2.71
N GLY A 24 9.64 -10.62 2.55
CA GLY A 24 9.83 -11.61 3.61
C GLY A 24 8.68 -11.64 4.60
N PRO A 25 8.83 -12.41 5.69
CA PRO A 25 7.85 -12.45 6.77
C PRO A 25 7.99 -11.23 7.67
N PHE A 26 6.86 -10.70 8.15
CA PHE A 26 6.84 -9.54 9.04
C PHE A 26 6.43 -9.93 10.45
N ASN A 27 7.11 -9.36 11.44
CA ASN A 27 6.62 -9.34 12.82
C ASN A 27 6.08 -7.94 13.14
N LEU A 28 5.58 -7.74 14.36
CA LEU A 28 4.99 -6.46 14.75
C LEU A 28 6.01 -5.32 14.68
N ALA A 29 7.24 -5.55 15.13
CA ALA A 29 8.30 -4.55 15.07
C ALA A 29 8.61 -4.15 13.62
N GLY A 30 8.59 -5.12 12.70
CA GLY A 30 8.77 -4.85 11.27
C GLY A 30 7.63 -4.03 10.69
N ALA A 31 6.39 -4.34 11.09
CA ALA A 31 5.22 -3.57 10.66
C ALA A 31 5.28 -2.13 11.16
N MET A 32 5.74 -1.93 12.40
CA MET A 32 5.90 -0.58 12.97
C MET A 32 6.97 0.21 12.23
N ALA A 33 8.08 -0.42 11.86
CA ALA A 33 9.14 0.22 11.07
C ALA A 33 8.63 0.60 9.68
N TYR A 34 7.86 -0.29 9.05
CA TYR A 34 7.22 -0.03 7.76
C TYR A 34 6.30 1.20 7.85
N GLU A 35 5.42 1.22 8.87
CA GLU A 35 4.48 2.33 9.06
C GLU A 35 5.21 3.66 9.28
N ALA A 36 6.27 3.67 10.08
CA ALA A 36 7.02 4.89 10.37
C ALA A 36 7.65 5.47 9.11
N ASP A 37 8.27 4.64 8.28
CA ASP A 37 8.86 5.10 7.02
C ASP A 37 7.79 5.53 6.03
N PHE A 38 6.70 4.78 5.96
CA PHE A 38 5.56 5.09 5.10
C PHE A 38 5.02 6.50 5.41
N LEU A 39 4.80 6.82 6.68
CA LEU A 39 4.27 8.12 7.08
C LEU A 39 5.23 9.25 6.70
N ARG A 40 6.54 9.04 6.81
CA ARG A 40 7.52 10.04 6.37
C ARG A 40 7.44 10.25 4.86
N GLN A 41 7.30 9.17 4.08
CA GLN A 41 7.28 9.26 2.62
C GLN A 41 6.05 9.99 2.12
N ILE A 42 4.87 9.75 2.69
CA ILE A 42 3.63 10.34 2.18
C ILE A 42 3.42 11.79 2.63
N ALA A 43 4.19 12.29 3.56
CA ALA A 43 4.01 13.65 4.09
C ALA A 43 3.98 14.70 2.97
N SER A 44 4.83 14.54 1.95
CA SER A 44 4.90 15.45 0.81
C SER A 44 3.79 15.22 -0.23
N LEU A 45 3.05 14.11 -0.15
CA LEU A 45 2.00 13.78 -1.13
C LEU A 45 0.63 14.27 -0.71
N ARG A 46 0.43 14.55 0.58
CA ARG A 46 -0.90 14.74 1.15
C ARG A 46 -1.58 16.06 0.78
N SER A 47 -0.88 16.98 0.12
CA SER A 47 -1.48 18.25 -0.32
C SER A 47 -2.42 18.11 -1.51
N ALA A 48 -2.43 16.94 -2.15
CA ALA A 48 -3.29 16.62 -3.29
C ALA A 48 -3.67 15.13 -3.18
N PRO A 49 -4.67 14.67 -3.95
CA PRO A 49 -4.97 13.23 -4.00
C PRO A 49 -3.74 12.42 -4.41
N TRP A 50 -3.55 11.28 -3.76
CA TRP A 50 -2.39 10.42 -3.97
C TRP A 50 -2.80 8.96 -4.04
N GLY A 51 -1.88 8.12 -4.44
CA GLY A 51 -2.14 6.69 -4.57
C GLY A 51 -0.97 5.84 -4.11
N ILE A 52 -1.23 4.56 -3.97
CA ILE A 52 -0.26 3.57 -3.50
C ILE A 52 -0.20 2.42 -4.50
N VAL A 53 1.03 1.95 -4.77
CA VAL A 53 1.26 0.65 -5.39
C VAL A 53 1.99 -0.22 -4.38
N GLU A 54 1.34 -1.30 -3.93
CA GLU A 54 1.92 -2.30 -3.04
C GLU A 54 2.38 -3.48 -3.87
N VAL A 55 3.69 -3.66 -4.00
CA VAL A 55 4.26 -4.79 -4.73
C VAL A 55 4.50 -5.91 -3.71
N ALA A 56 3.52 -6.80 -3.59
CA ALA A 56 3.48 -7.82 -2.55
C ALA A 56 4.00 -9.18 -3.00
N THR A 57 4.69 -9.23 -4.16
CA THR A 57 5.16 -10.49 -4.73
C THR A 57 6.17 -11.21 -3.84
N GLU A 58 6.94 -10.47 -3.05
CA GLU A 58 7.94 -11.03 -2.14
C GLU A 58 7.51 -10.99 -0.66
N PHE A 59 6.32 -10.52 -0.38
CA PHE A 59 5.75 -10.61 0.96
C PHE A 59 5.40 -12.07 1.25
N GLU A 60 5.85 -12.59 2.40
CA GLU A 60 5.69 -14.02 2.67
C GLU A 60 4.56 -14.31 3.64
N ALA A 61 4.59 -13.71 4.83
CA ALA A 61 3.60 -14.02 5.86
C ALA A 61 3.63 -13.00 6.99
N ALA A 62 2.53 -12.97 7.74
CA ALA A 62 2.42 -12.18 8.96
C ALA A 62 1.33 -12.77 9.83
N GLY A 63 1.48 -12.67 11.15
CA GLY A 63 0.46 -13.10 12.10
C GLY A 63 -0.77 -12.19 12.07
N PRO A 64 -1.88 -12.63 12.70
CA PRO A 64 -3.13 -11.87 12.66
C PRO A 64 -3.01 -10.44 13.20
N GLU A 65 -2.24 -10.22 14.26
CA GLU A 65 -2.05 -8.90 14.84
C GLU A 65 -1.27 -7.98 13.91
N VAL A 66 -0.36 -8.53 13.11
CA VAL A 66 0.43 -7.78 12.14
C VAL A 66 -0.45 -7.39 10.96
N LEU A 67 -1.26 -8.31 10.45
CA LEU A 67 -2.21 -8.03 9.37
C LEU A 67 -3.23 -6.98 9.81
N ALA A 68 -3.71 -7.05 11.05
CA ALA A 68 -4.64 -6.07 11.59
C ALA A 68 -4.00 -4.67 11.67
N ARG A 69 -2.72 -4.61 12.01
CA ARG A 69 -2.00 -3.33 12.04
C ARG A 69 -1.83 -2.73 10.65
N PHE A 70 -1.48 -3.54 9.65
CA PHE A 70 -1.45 -3.08 8.27
C PHE A 70 -2.82 -2.57 7.83
N ARG A 71 -3.88 -3.29 8.17
CA ARG A 71 -5.24 -2.87 7.80
C ARG A 71 -5.57 -1.49 8.37
N ARG A 72 -5.23 -1.23 9.63
CA ARG A 72 -5.45 0.09 10.25
C ARG A 72 -4.66 1.18 9.54
N GLN A 73 -3.42 0.89 9.13
CA GLN A 73 -2.59 1.83 8.39
C GLN A 73 -3.24 2.21 7.06
N PHE A 74 -3.70 1.23 6.31
CA PHE A 74 -4.30 1.50 4.99
C PHE A 74 -5.70 2.09 5.10
N ASP A 75 -6.45 1.77 6.14
CA ASP A 75 -7.72 2.44 6.41
C ASP A 75 -7.48 3.94 6.68
N TRP A 76 -6.47 4.25 7.47
CA TRP A 76 -6.04 5.64 7.70
C TRP A 76 -5.68 6.33 6.38
N CYS A 77 -4.98 5.66 5.49
CA CYS A 77 -4.62 6.21 4.18
C CYS A 77 -5.86 6.61 3.37
N ALA A 78 -6.84 5.72 3.32
CA ALA A 78 -8.09 5.99 2.59
C ALA A 78 -8.82 7.21 3.17
N ALA A 79 -8.72 7.42 4.50
CA ALA A 79 -9.32 8.57 5.16
C ALA A 79 -8.50 9.85 5.02
N ASN A 80 -7.27 9.77 4.53
CA ASN A 80 -6.31 10.88 4.50
C ASN A 80 -5.79 11.18 3.09
N GLY A 81 -6.64 11.04 2.09
CA GLY A 81 -6.36 11.50 0.74
C GLY A 81 -5.81 10.45 -0.21
N CYS A 82 -5.57 9.22 0.24
CA CYS A 82 -5.22 8.15 -0.68
C CYS A 82 -6.48 7.70 -1.42
N ALA A 83 -6.54 8.00 -2.70
CA ALA A 83 -7.74 7.70 -3.50
C ALA A 83 -7.68 6.30 -4.11
N PHE A 84 -6.51 5.84 -4.51
CA PHE A 84 -6.36 4.61 -5.28
C PHE A 84 -5.25 3.73 -4.73
N LEU A 85 -5.52 2.42 -4.69
CA LEU A 85 -4.54 1.42 -4.28
C LEU A 85 -4.51 0.31 -5.32
N ALA A 86 -3.32 0.00 -5.82
CA ALA A 86 -3.09 -1.18 -6.65
C ALA A 86 -2.16 -2.14 -5.91
N VAL A 87 -2.50 -3.41 -5.89
CA VAL A 87 -1.72 -4.45 -5.23
C VAL A 87 -1.24 -5.44 -6.27
N VAL A 88 0.07 -5.60 -6.37
CA VAL A 88 0.70 -6.56 -7.27
C VAL A 88 0.95 -7.85 -6.50
N MET A 89 0.36 -8.94 -6.97
CA MET A 89 0.51 -10.24 -6.31
C MET A 89 0.10 -11.35 -7.27
N GLN A 90 0.45 -12.57 -6.90
CA GLN A 90 0.09 -13.77 -7.66
C GLN A 90 -0.26 -14.89 -6.68
N GLY A 91 -1.23 -15.72 -7.07
CA GLY A 91 -1.63 -16.90 -6.31
C GLY A 91 -2.74 -16.65 -5.31
N HIS A 92 -3.51 -17.71 -5.02
CA HIS A 92 -4.69 -17.62 -4.16
C HIS A 92 -4.34 -17.28 -2.71
N PHE A 93 -3.23 -17.80 -2.21
CA PHE A 93 -2.81 -17.51 -0.83
C PHE A 93 -2.49 -16.04 -0.64
N LYS A 94 -1.77 -15.44 -1.59
CA LYS A 94 -1.44 -14.02 -1.51
C LYS A 94 -2.67 -13.15 -1.67
N GLN A 95 -3.61 -13.55 -2.51
CA GLN A 95 -4.87 -12.84 -2.62
C GLN A 95 -5.66 -12.89 -1.31
N TYR A 96 -5.67 -14.04 -0.64
CA TYR A 96 -6.31 -14.16 0.67
C TYR A 96 -5.70 -13.19 1.67
N LEU A 97 -4.36 -13.13 1.75
CA LEU A 97 -3.67 -12.18 2.64
C LEU A 97 -4.00 -10.73 2.29
N ALA A 98 -4.00 -10.40 1.02
CA ALA A 98 -4.33 -9.06 0.56
C ALA A 98 -5.75 -8.67 0.94
N ASP A 99 -6.72 -9.58 0.82
CA ASP A 99 -8.09 -9.30 1.21
C ASP A 99 -8.21 -9.04 2.71
N GLN A 100 -7.40 -9.73 3.54
CA GLN A 100 -7.39 -9.49 4.99
C GLN A 100 -6.92 -8.07 5.34
N VAL A 101 -6.01 -7.52 4.54
CA VAL A 101 -5.44 -6.19 4.80
C VAL A 101 -6.26 -5.09 4.11
N PHE A 102 -6.64 -5.29 2.86
CA PHE A 102 -7.18 -4.22 2.01
C PHE A 102 -8.67 -4.35 1.71
N GLY A 103 -9.24 -5.55 1.83
CA GLY A 103 -10.62 -5.80 1.41
C GLY A 103 -11.62 -4.92 2.16
N GLY A 104 -12.50 -4.25 1.42
CA GLY A 104 -13.56 -3.42 2.00
C GLY A 104 -13.13 -2.05 2.51
N LEU A 105 -11.86 -1.68 2.41
CA LEU A 105 -11.41 -0.34 2.82
C LEU A 105 -11.94 0.73 1.84
N PRO A 106 -12.19 1.97 2.33
CA PRO A 106 -12.92 2.98 1.56
C PRO A 106 -12.05 3.77 0.59
N PHE A 107 -11.19 3.10 -0.19
CA PHE A 107 -10.55 3.73 -1.33
C PHE A 107 -11.57 3.98 -2.43
N GLN A 108 -11.31 4.95 -3.30
CA GLN A 108 -12.18 5.15 -4.46
C GLN A 108 -12.12 3.93 -5.39
N ALA A 109 -10.95 3.33 -5.55
CA ALA A 109 -10.83 2.05 -6.24
C ALA A 109 -9.61 1.28 -5.72
N LEU A 110 -9.77 -0.04 -5.64
CA LEU A 110 -8.73 -1.01 -5.31
C LEU A 110 -8.61 -1.95 -6.50
N HIS A 111 -7.37 -2.19 -6.95
CA HIS A 111 -7.12 -3.04 -8.11
C HIS A 111 -6.01 -4.04 -7.80
N TYR A 112 -6.30 -5.32 -8.02
CA TYR A 112 -5.30 -6.38 -7.94
C TYR A 112 -4.76 -6.65 -9.33
N CYS A 113 -3.45 -6.68 -9.49
CA CYS A 113 -2.82 -6.86 -10.79
C CYS A 113 -1.60 -7.77 -10.71
N ALA A 114 -1.16 -8.24 -11.88
CA ALA A 114 -0.08 -9.23 -11.96
C ALA A 114 1.29 -8.60 -12.14
N SER A 115 1.39 -7.34 -12.54
CA SER A 115 2.68 -6.69 -12.78
C SER A 115 2.75 -5.30 -12.17
N GLU A 116 3.96 -4.92 -11.80
CA GLU A 116 4.25 -3.59 -11.25
C GLU A 116 3.95 -2.48 -12.27
N THR A 117 4.34 -2.69 -13.53
CA THR A 117 4.09 -1.73 -14.61
C THR A 117 2.60 -1.45 -14.77
N GLU A 118 1.78 -2.51 -14.79
CA GLU A 118 0.33 -2.37 -14.86
C GLU A 118 -0.22 -1.58 -13.68
N ALA A 119 0.27 -1.88 -12.48
CA ALA A 119 -0.20 -1.22 -11.26
C ALA A 119 0.11 0.28 -11.27
N ILE A 120 1.34 0.64 -11.59
CA ILE A 120 1.77 2.04 -11.65
C ILE A 120 0.94 2.80 -12.69
N ASP A 121 0.82 2.24 -13.88
CA ASP A 121 0.06 2.86 -14.96
C ASP A 121 -1.40 3.06 -14.58
N TRP A 122 -2.01 2.07 -13.93
CA TRP A 122 -3.41 2.17 -13.51
C TRP A 122 -3.61 3.29 -12.49
N VAL A 123 -2.76 3.37 -11.45
CA VAL A 123 -2.89 4.41 -10.42
C VAL A 123 -2.67 5.78 -11.03
N GLU A 124 -1.65 5.94 -11.87
CA GLU A 124 -1.37 7.23 -12.51
C GLU A 124 -2.53 7.70 -13.39
N ARG A 125 -3.14 6.79 -14.14
CA ARG A 125 -4.30 7.12 -14.99
C ARG A 125 -5.51 7.49 -14.16
N GLN A 126 -5.75 6.79 -13.05
CA GLN A 126 -6.88 7.13 -12.17
C GLN A 126 -6.70 8.52 -11.56
N LEU A 127 -5.51 8.84 -11.08
CA LEU A 127 -5.21 10.16 -10.52
C LEU A 127 -5.35 11.25 -11.58
N ALA A 128 -4.88 11.02 -12.79
CA ALA A 128 -5.00 11.98 -13.90
C ALA A 128 -6.46 12.26 -14.26
N THR A 129 -7.29 11.22 -14.28
CA THR A 129 -8.72 11.35 -14.56
C THR A 129 -9.41 12.16 -13.45
N MET A 130 -9.05 11.89 -12.19
CA MET A 130 -9.58 12.63 -11.05
C MET A 130 -9.24 14.10 -11.12
N ASN A 131 -8.00 14.43 -11.44
CA ASN A 131 -7.55 15.83 -11.59
C ASN A 131 -8.29 16.55 -12.71
N ARG A 132 -8.55 15.88 -13.82
CA ARG A 132 -9.32 16.47 -14.93
C ARG A 132 -10.75 16.79 -14.53
N ARG A 133 -11.38 15.96 -13.69
CA ARG A 133 -12.73 16.21 -13.18
C ARG A 133 -12.77 17.44 -12.27
N VAL A 134 -11.73 17.65 -11.48
CA VAL A 134 -11.65 18.79 -10.56
C VAL A 134 -11.46 20.10 -11.32
N THR A 135 -10.72 20.07 -12.44
CA THR A 135 -10.42 21.27 -13.24
C THR A 135 -11.44 21.58 -14.32
N ALA A 136 -12.38 20.69 -14.55
CA ALA A 136 -13.38 20.86 -15.61
C ALA A 136 -14.54 21.81 -15.23
#